data_c658a07a6b76ef01705eb7e41860f103
#
_entry.id   c658a07a6b76ef01705eb7e41860f103
#
_cell.length_a   1.000
_cell.length_b   1.000
_cell.length_c   1.000
_cell.angle_alpha   90.00
_cell.angle_beta   90.00
_cell.angle_gamma   90.00
#
_symmetry.space_group_name_H-M   'P 1'
#
loop_
_entity.id
_entity.type
_entity.pdbx_description
1 polymer ?
#
loop_
_entity_poly.entity_id
_entity_poly.type
_entity_poly.pdbx_seq_one_letter_code
_entity_poly.pdbx_strand_id
1 'polypeptide(L)'
;MQALLAGTALCVAAASPNVAAEPGVDALHFEFENDLFAGEDRHYTNGFRIGWTRSDERVPSWLRDVADFLPLFVDREEPGRLKAAVHLGQNMYTPEDIERATPDPDDRPYAGWLYLNFSMAEEHDDRLDRLQVSLGAVGPASLADRTQREVHSWSSTAQPQGWDHQIGNEPTLMVAYERQLRGYAQRATDGWGWDLTPHWGAAAGTPFTFANAGAILRAGRHLPGDYGPPRIRPALSGSHTFEARAPAGGYAFAGIDTRLMLYDLFLDGPVFRDGPSVDKHPVVGELTAGFVFHVGGVRLGYTHVWRSREFSGQAKGAAEFGSLHATWQF
;
A
#
# COMPACT_ATOMS: atom_id res chain seq x y z
N MET A 1 -18.18 22.64 -1.51
CA MET A 1 -17.08 22.10 -2.33
C MET A 1 -16.01 23.17 -2.62
N GLN A 2 -15.61 23.98 -1.63
CA GLN A 2 -14.56 25.02 -1.77
C GLN A 2 -13.72 25.26 -0.51
N ALA A 3 -13.79 24.42 0.52
CA ALA A 3 -13.11 24.66 1.80
C ALA A 3 -12.02 23.63 2.18
N LEU A 4 -11.71 22.64 1.35
CA LEU A 4 -10.73 21.57 1.69
C LEU A 4 -9.36 21.72 1.02
N LEU A 5 -9.07 22.84 0.35
CA LEU A 5 -7.77 23.09 -0.31
C LEU A 5 -6.86 24.10 0.43
N ALA A 6 -7.24 24.51 1.63
CA ALA A 6 -6.47 25.48 2.41
C ALA A 6 -5.97 24.85 3.72
N GLY A 7 -4.85 24.12 3.68
CA GLY A 7 -4.27 23.70 4.95
C GLY A 7 -3.03 22.82 4.95
N THR A 8 -2.40 22.53 3.85
CA THR A 8 -1.07 21.89 3.87
C THR A 8 -0.15 22.52 2.86
N ALA A 9 0.24 23.76 3.11
CA ALA A 9 1.48 24.28 2.57
C ALA A 9 2.63 23.54 3.28
N LEU A 10 2.98 22.37 2.79
CA LEU A 10 4.22 21.72 3.10
C LEU A 10 5.31 22.65 2.56
N CYS A 11 6.04 23.36 3.44
CA CYS A 11 7.24 24.06 3.06
C CYS A 11 8.24 23.03 2.55
N VAL A 12 8.20 22.77 1.25
CA VAL A 12 9.29 22.09 0.56
C VAL A 12 10.44 23.06 0.56
N ALA A 13 11.34 22.92 1.51
CA ALA A 13 12.64 23.58 1.46
C ALA A 13 13.25 23.17 0.11
N ALA A 14 13.57 24.18 -0.71
CA ALA A 14 14.19 24.00 -2.02
C ALA A 14 15.53 23.27 -1.83
N ALA A 15 15.51 21.96 -1.92
CA ALA A 15 16.72 21.16 -2.03
C ALA A 15 17.33 21.46 -3.40
N SER A 16 18.59 21.81 -3.40
CA SER A 16 19.37 22.15 -4.58
C SER A 16 19.27 21.05 -5.65
N PRO A 17 19.12 21.38 -6.94
CA PRO A 17 18.81 20.42 -8.00
C PRO A 17 20.07 19.69 -8.52
N ASN A 18 20.81 19.01 -7.66
CA ASN A 18 21.99 18.27 -8.10
C ASN A 18 22.27 17.04 -7.26
N VAL A 19 21.30 16.11 -7.20
CA VAL A 19 21.59 14.76 -6.69
C VAL A 19 20.98 13.78 -7.67
N ALA A 20 21.81 13.24 -8.56
CA ALA A 20 21.58 11.87 -9.03
C ALA A 20 21.50 11.02 -7.75
N ALA A 21 20.45 10.25 -7.56
CA ALA A 21 20.29 9.42 -6.37
C ALA A 21 21.53 8.51 -6.27
N GLU A 22 22.37 8.77 -5.28
CA GLU A 22 23.53 7.92 -5.01
C GLU A 22 23.04 6.57 -4.50
N PRO A 23 23.70 5.44 -4.84
CA PRO A 23 23.41 4.17 -4.23
C PRO A 23 23.57 4.28 -2.70
N GLY A 24 22.56 3.78 -1.92
CA GLY A 24 22.62 3.82 -0.47
C GLY A 24 21.86 4.97 0.20
N VAL A 25 20.84 5.53 -0.44
CA VAL A 25 20.02 6.63 0.11
C VAL A 25 18.93 6.11 1.03
N ASP A 26 18.77 6.74 2.19
CA ASP A 26 17.61 6.52 3.05
C ASP A 26 16.38 7.24 2.47
N ALA A 27 15.18 6.73 2.78
CA ALA A 27 13.94 7.34 2.31
C ALA A 27 12.85 7.34 3.37
N LEU A 28 12.12 8.45 3.47
CA LEU A 28 10.86 8.55 4.19
C LEU A 28 9.70 8.40 3.22
N HIS A 29 8.67 7.69 3.67
CA HIS A 29 7.46 7.41 2.88
C HIS A 29 6.24 7.83 3.64
N PHE A 30 5.28 8.32 2.91
CA PHE A 30 3.93 8.59 3.37
C PHE A 30 2.95 8.09 2.31
N GLU A 31 1.99 7.28 2.71
CA GLU A 31 0.87 6.85 1.90
C GLU A 31 -0.44 7.14 2.63
N PHE A 32 -1.40 7.64 1.87
CA PHE A 32 -2.74 7.94 2.34
C PHE A 32 -3.75 7.46 1.32
N GLU A 33 -4.62 6.56 1.74
CA GLU A 33 -5.71 6.02 0.93
C GLU A 33 -7.06 6.43 1.54
N ASN A 34 -7.97 6.86 0.68
CA ASN A 34 -9.30 7.26 1.13
C ASN A 34 -10.32 7.13 -0.02
N ASP A 35 -11.53 6.72 0.31
CA ASP A 35 -12.65 6.60 -0.60
C ASP A 35 -13.28 7.95 -0.99
N LEU A 36 -13.08 9.00 -0.19
CA LEU A 36 -13.50 10.37 -0.54
C LEU A 36 -12.87 10.88 -1.84
N PHE A 37 -11.71 10.37 -2.26
CA PHE A 37 -11.12 10.70 -3.56
C PHE A 37 -11.95 10.17 -4.74
N ALA A 38 -12.79 9.16 -4.51
CA ALA A 38 -13.75 8.65 -5.47
C ALA A 38 -15.17 9.24 -5.27
N GLY A 39 -15.36 10.07 -4.24
CA GLY A 39 -16.66 10.65 -3.90
C GLY A 39 -17.56 9.68 -3.13
N GLU A 40 -17.01 8.63 -2.55
CA GLU A 40 -17.68 7.63 -1.73
C GLU A 40 -17.22 7.78 -0.26
N ASP A 41 -17.93 7.17 0.68
CA ASP A 41 -17.57 7.07 2.10
C ASP A 41 -18.06 5.72 2.62
N ARG A 42 -17.45 4.63 2.09
CA ARG A 42 -17.91 3.25 2.38
C ARG A 42 -16.83 2.20 2.07
N HIS A 43 -16.88 1.08 2.81
CA HIS A 43 -16.08 -0.14 2.63
C HIS A 43 -14.62 -0.01 3.07
N TYR A 44 -13.70 0.39 2.22
CA TYR A 44 -12.33 0.72 2.60
C TYR A 44 -12.20 2.22 2.79
N THR A 45 -12.57 2.67 3.97
CA THR A 45 -12.76 4.09 4.25
C THR A 45 -11.46 4.87 4.28
N ASN A 46 -10.44 4.32 4.93
CA ASN A 46 -9.18 5.04 5.10
C ASN A 46 -8.00 4.10 5.39
N GLY A 47 -6.86 4.47 4.89
CA GLY A 47 -5.57 3.91 5.28
C GLY A 47 -4.50 4.98 5.29
N PHE A 48 -3.67 4.99 6.31
CA PHE A 48 -2.43 5.76 6.26
C PHE A 48 -1.25 4.89 6.65
N ARG A 49 -0.09 5.19 6.08
CA ARG A 49 1.16 4.53 6.40
C ARG A 49 2.31 5.53 6.32
N ILE A 50 3.16 5.51 7.32
CA ILE A 50 4.43 6.22 7.32
C ILE A 50 5.55 5.22 7.49
N GLY A 51 6.65 5.41 6.77
CA GLY A 51 7.76 4.47 6.83
C GLY A 51 9.10 5.06 6.51
N TRP A 52 10.11 4.30 6.85
CA TRP A 52 11.50 4.58 6.59
C TRP A 52 12.18 3.38 5.96
N THR A 53 12.87 3.61 4.85
CA THR A 53 13.68 2.60 4.15
C THR A 53 15.15 2.95 4.24
N ARG A 54 15.96 1.96 4.54
CA ARG A 54 17.41 1.97 4.36
C ARG A 54 17.80 1.13 3.16
N SER A 55 18.78 1.62 2.43
CA SER A 55 19.24 0.93 1.23
C SER A 55 20.71 0.54 1.36
N ASP A 56 21.02 -0.64 0.82
CA ASP A 56 22.35 -1.14 0.61
C ASP A 56 23.29 -1.09 1.83
N GLU A 57 24.41 -0.38 1.75
CA GLU A 57 25.44 -0.35 2.80
C GLU A 57 24.93 0.08 4.17
N ARG A 58 23.80 0.83 4.22
CA ARG A 58 23.17 1.27 5.46
C ARG A 58 22.29 0.20 6.11
N VAL A 59 22.02 -0.91 5.42
CA VAL A 59 21.31 -2.05 6.00
C VAL A 59 22.24 -2.76 7.01
N PRO A 60 21.78 -3.00 8.26
CA PRO A 60 22.56 -3.70 9.27
C PRO A 60 23.06 -5.07 8.79
N SER A 61 24.30 -5.44 9.13
CA SER A 61 24.91 -6.70 8.67
C SER A 61 24.10 -7.95 9.05
N TRP A 62 23.52 -7.98 10.24
CA TRP A 62 22.69 -9.10 10.67
C TRP A 62 21.44 -9.32 9.77
N LEU A 63 20.88 -8.26 9.14
CA LEU A 63 19.80 -8.41 8.17
C LEU A 63 20.31 -9.00 6.84
N ARG A 64 21.56 -8.72 6.46
CA ARG A 64 22.20 -9.37 5.31
C ARG A 64 22.37 -10.86 5.57
N ASP A 65 22.88 -11.21 6.77
CA ASP A 65 23.02 -12.61 7.17
C ASP A 65 21.66 -13.35 7.13
N VAL A 66 20.57 -12.68 7.52
CA VAL A 66 19.21 -13.23 7.41
C VAL A 66 18.79 -13.38 5.95
N ALA A 67 19.05 -12.37 5.09
CA ALA A 67 18.73 -12.44 3.66
C ALA A 67 19.48 -13.60 2.98
N ASP A 68 20.76 -13.77 3.28
CA ASP A 68 21.62 -14.85 2.76
C ASP A 68 21.14 -16.25 3.19
N PHE A 69 20.47 -16.35 4.33
CA PHE A 69 19.90 -17.61 4.83
C PHE A 69 18.56 -17.96 4.18
N LEU A 70 17.81 -16.94 3.71
CA LEU A 70 16.49 -17.14 3.16
C LEU A 70 16.56 -17.61 1.69
N PRO A 71 15.98 -18.78 1.34
CA PRO A 71 15.98 -19.28 -0.04
C PRO A 71 15.19 -18.40 -1.01
N LEU A 72 14.46 -17.41 -0.51
CA LEU A 72 13.65 -16.47 -1.29
C LEU A 72 14.51 -15.42 -2.02
N PHE A 73 15.71 -15.15 -1.50
CA PHE A 73 16.67 -14.18 -2.02
C PHE A 73 17.88 -14.87 -2.71
N VAL A 74 17.67 -16.07 -3.24
CA VAL A 74 18.76 -16.89 -3.77
C VAL A 74 19.08 -16.58 -5.21
N ASP A 75 19.88 -15.56 -5.44
CA ASP A 75 20.87 -15.60 -6.50
C ASP A 75 22.24 -15.29 -5.92
N ARG A 76 22.96 -16.36 -5.51
CA ARG A 76 24.26 -16.21 -4.84
C ARG A 76 25.40 -15.83 -5.79
N GLU A 77 25.17 -15.93 -7.10
CA GLU A 77 26.16 -15.60 -8.11
C GLU A 77 26.20 -14.08 -8.37
N GLU A 78 25.06 -13.39 -8.26
CA GLU A 78 24.96 -11.93 -8.41
C GLU A 78 24.07 -11.36 -7.29
N PRO A 79 24.67 -10.97 -6.15
CA PRO A 79 23.89 -10.41 -5.05
C PRO A 79 23.22 -9.09 -5.47
N GLY A 80 21.90 -9.00 -5.22
CA GLY A 80 21.13 -7.80 -5.46
C GLY A 80 21.38 -6.70 -4.43
N ARG A 81 20.80 -5.53 -4.66
CA ARG A 81 20.82 -4.42 -3.69
C ARG A 81 19.79 -4.67 -2.61
N LEU A 82 20.26 -4.89 -1.38
CA LEU A 82 19.38 -5.14 -0.25
C LEU A 82 18.80 -3.82 0.30
N LYS A 83 17.51 -3.81 0.55
CA LYS A 83 16.77 -2.72 1.19
C LYS A 83 16.01 -3.26 2.39
N ALA A 84 15.97 -2.48 3.47
CA ALA A 84 15.20 -2.80 4.65
C ALA A 84 14.29 -1.62 5.02
N ALA A 85 13.04 -1.91 5.38
CA ALA A 85 12.09 -0.86 5.73
C ALA A 85 11.26 -1.22 6.96
N VAL A 86 10.86 -0.17 7.68
CA VAL A 86 9.88 -0.23 8.78
C VAL A 86 8.76 0.74 8.46
N HIS A 87 7.51 0.29 8.62
CA HIS A 87 6.34 1.13 8.44
C HIS A 87 5.39 0.98 9.62
N LEU A 88 4.82 2.09 10.04
CA LEU A 88 3.64 2.15 10.92
C LEU A 88 2.44 2.48 10.05
N GLY A 89 1.37 1.72 10.16
CA GLY A 89 0.14 1.96 9.40
C GLY A 89 -1.12 1.67 10.19
N GLN A 90 -2.20 2.31 9.78
CA GLN A 90 -3.53 2.06 10.26
C GLN A 90 -4.49 1.98 9.08
N ASN A 91 -5.32 0.95 9.06
CA ASN A 91 -6.39 0.78 8.08
C ASN A 91 -7.74 0.77 8.80
N MET A 92 -8.75 1.31 8.15
CA MET A 92 -10.13 1.36 8.62
C MET A 92 -11.08 0.78 7.59
N TYR A 93 -12.01 0.00 8.08
CA TYR A 93 -13.08 -0.61 7.31
C TYR A 93 -14.40 -0.29 7.97
N THR A 94 -15.38 0.21 7.19
CA THR A 94 -16.70 0.54 7.70
C THR A 94 -17.80 -0.03 6.81
N PRO A 95 -19.01 -0.25 7.34
CA PRO A 95 -20.18 -0.51 6.54
C PRO A 95 -20.50 0.65 5.57
N GLU A 96 -21.41 0.42 4.63
CA GLU A 96 -21.89 1.45 3.70
C GLU A 96 -22.60 2.61 4.42
N ASP A 97 -23.43 2.28 5.43
CA ASP A 97 -24.15 3.28 6.24
C ASP A 97 -23.50 3.43 7.62
N ILE A 98 -22.62 4.44 7.74
CA ILE A 98 -21.91 4.75 8.99
C ILE A 98 -22.77 5.47 10.03
N GLU A 99 -23.95 6.00 9.67
CA GLU A 99 -24.85 6.71 10.59
C GLU A 99 -25.72 5.74 11.40
N ARG A 100 -25.79 4.45 11.01
CA ARG A 100 -26.51 3.44 11.77
C ARG A 100 -25.74 3.06 13.04
N ALA A 101 -26.40 3.21 14.21
CA ALA A 101 -25.84 2.78 15.48
C ALA A 101 -25.70 1.25 15.57
N THR A 102 -26.60 0.48 14.93
CA THR A 102 -26.50 -0.98 14.78
C THR A 102 -26.23 -1.27 13.30
N PRO A 103 -25.01 -1.69 12.93
CA PRO A 103 -24.66 -2.01 11.56
C PRO A 103 -25.55 -3.11 10.96
N ASP A 104 -25.66 -3.13 9.64
CA ASP A 104 -26.33 -4.20 8.93
C ASP A 104 -25.53 -5.48 9.07
N PRO A 105 -26.13 -6.62 9.51
CA PRO A 105 -25.41 -7.87 9.63
C PRO A 105 -24.97 -8.47 8.29
N ASP A 106 -25.56 -8.04 7.17
CA ASP A 106 -25.20 -8.47 5.82
C ASP A 106 -24.16 -7.55 5.18
N ASP A 107 -23.75 -6.47 5.85
CA ASP A 107 -22.67 -5.57 5.43
C ASP A 107 -21.38 -5.85 6.21
N ARG A 108 -20.26 -5.35 5.67
CA ARG A 108 -18.96 -5.56 6.33
C ARG A 108 -18.92 -4.96 7.73
N PRO A 109 -18.28 -5.65 8.69
CA PRO A 109 -18.15 -5.14 10.05
C PRO A 109 -17.29 -3.87 10.10
N TYR A 110 -17.54 -3.01 11.11
CA TYR A 110 -16.54 -2.04 11.53
C TYR A 110 -15.26 -2.74 11.98
N ALA A 111 -14.12 -2.31 11.48
CA ALA A 111 -12.84 -2.83 11.92
C ALA A 111 -11.72 -1.81 11.71
N GLY A 112 -10.83 -1.73 12.66
CA GLY A 112 -9.56 -1.02 12.53
C GLY A 112 -8.39 -1.97 12.69
N TRP A 113 -7.31 -1.72 11.99
CA TRP A 113 -6.05 -2.46 12.09
C TRP A 113 -4.88 -1.49 12.21
N LEU A 114 -4.19 -1.53 13.36
CA LEU A 114 -2.94 -0.80 13.59
C LEU A 114 -1.78 -1.79 13.54
N TYR A 115 -0.73 -1.47 12.76
CA TYR A 115 0.35 -2.42 12.51
C TYR A 115 1.72 -1.79 12.32
N LEU A 116 2.74 -2.58 12.62
CA LEU A 116 4.13 -2.35 12.22
C LEU A 116 4.50 -3.39 11.16
N ASN A 117 5.06 -2.91 10.04
CA ASN A 117 5.63 -3.76 9.00
C ASN A 117 7.15 -3.67 9.05
N PHE A 118 7.78 -4.83 9.01
CA PHE A 118 9.21 -4.98 8.77
C PHE A 118 9.37 -5.65 7.42
N SER A 119 10.10 -5.04 6.50
CA SER A 119 10.29 -5.61 5.18
C SER A 119 11.75 -5.59 4.77
N MET A 120 12.15 -6.65 4.06
CA MET A 120 13.39 -6.74 3.32
C MET A 120 13.04 -6.89 1.83
N ALA A 121 13.79 -6.22 0.98
CA ALA A 121 13.66 -6.37 -0.46
C ALA A 121 15.05 -6.46 -1.09
N GLU A 122 15.22 -7.39 -2.00
CA GLU A 122 16.42 -7.53 -2.81
C GLU A 122 16.09 -7.13 -4.24
N GLU A 123 16.81 -6.14 -4.74
CA GLU A 123 16.62 -5.60 -6.08
C GLU A 123 17.78 -5.97 -6.99
N HIS A 124 17.45 -6.66 -8.06
CA HIS A 124 18.31 -6.92 -9.20
C HIS A 124 17.90 -6.03 -10.38
N ASP A 125 18.63 -6.07 -11.47
CA ASP A 125 18.32 -5.27 -12.65
C ASP A 125 16.97 -5.61 -13.28
N ASP A 126 16.54 -6.85 -13.21
CA ASP A 126 15.35 -7.41 -13.86
C ASP A 126 14.25 -7.83 -12.88
N ARG A 127 14.52 -7.86 -11.56
CA ARG A 127 13.55 -8.32 -10.57
C ARG A 127 13.69 -7.62 -9.22
N LEU A 128 12.61 -7.62 -8.47
CA LEU A 128 12.55 -7.22 -7.07
C LEU A 128 11.85 -8.33 -6.29
N ASP A 129 12.53 -8.88 -5.31
CA ASP A 129 11.98 -9.82 -4.33
C ASP A 129 11.75 -9.09 -3.01
N ARG A 130 10.58 -9.25 -2.40
CA ARG A 130 10.25 -8.62 -1.12
C ARG A 130 9.63 -9.61 -0.17
N LEU A 131 10.13 -9.62 1.05
CA LEU A 131 9.55 -10.30 2.20
C LEU A 131 9.11 -9.26 3.23
N GLN A 132 7.91 -9.40 3.77
CA GLN A 132 7.37 -8.54 4.82
C GLN A 132 6.81 -9.38 5.97
N VAL A 133 7.06 -8.91 7.19
CA VAL A 133 6.40 -9.37 8.41
C VAL A 133 5.60 -8.22 8.98
N SER A 134 4.31 -8.43 9.23
CA SER A 134 3.40 -7.45 9.82
C SER A 134 2.96 -7.92 11.19
N LEU A 135 3.14 -7.08 12.20
CA LEU A 135 2.68 -7.29 13.57
C LEU A 135 1.69 -6.20 13.94
N GLY A 136 0.57 -6.54 14.53
CA GLY A 136 -0.43 -5.51 14.83
C GLY A 136 -1.57 -5.99 15.73
N ALA A 137 -2.59 -5.16 15.79
CA ALA A 137 -3.83 -5.44 16.50
C ALA A 137 -5.04 -4.93 15.71
N VAL A 138 -6.07 -5.73 15.67
CA VAL A 138 -7.40 -5.37 15.17
C VAL A 138 -8.31 -5.01 16.33
N GLY A 139 -9.36 -4.23 16.05
CA GLY A 139 -10.40 -3.86 17.00
C GLY A 139 -10.14 -2.54 17.72
N PRO A 140 -10.71 -2.28 18.90
CA PRO A 140 -10.57 -1.03 19.66
C PRO A 140 -9.12 -0.61 19.91
N ALA A 141 -8.19 -1.56 20.06
CA ALA A 141 -6.76 -1.32 20.23
C ALA A 141 -6.10 -0.66 18.99
N SER A 142 -6.73 -0.74 17.84
CA SER A 142 -6.27 -0.06 16.62
C SER A 142 -6.47 1.45 16.65
N LEU A 143 -7.31 1.97 17.57
CA LEU A 143 -7.69 3.38 17.69
C LEU A 143 -8.42 3.97 16.48
N ALA A 144 -8.91 3.13 15.56
CA ALA A 144 -9.54 3.56 14.31
C ALA A 144 -10.80 4.40 14.53
N ASP A 145 -11.64 4.03 15.50
CA ASP A 145 -12.80 4.82 15.94
C ASP A 145 -12.43 6.28 16.28
N ARG A 146 -11.39 6.45 17.10
CA ARG A 146 -10.92 7.79 17.48
C ARG A 146 -10.42 8.57 16.27
N THR A 147 -9.62 7.93 15.43
CA THR A 147 -9.06 8.55 14.22
C THR A 147 -10.18 8.98 13.27
N GLN A 148 -11.19 8.13 13.02
CA GLN A 148 -12.30 8.49 12.14
C GLN A 148 -13.14 9.62 12.71
N ARG A 149 -13.54 9.56 13.98
CA ARG A 149 -14.32 10.64 14.64
C ARG A 149 -13.60 11.97 14.59
N GLU A 150 -12.29 11.99 14.83
CA GLU A 150 -11.48 13.20 14.78
C GLU A 150 -11.44 13.79 13.37
N VAL A 151 -11.14 12.98 12.35
CA VAL A 151 -11.11 13.41 10.95
C VAL A 151 -12.48 13.95 10.51
N HIS A 152 -13.57 13.24 10.85
CA HIS A 152 -14.93 13.66 10.49
C HIS A 152 -15.35 14.95 11.23
N SER A 153 -14.82 15.20 12.44
CA SER A 153 -15.05 16.46 13.14
C SER A 153 -14.46 17.67 12.42
N TRP A 154 -13.30 17.47 11.75
CA TRP A 154 -12.64 18.55 10.99
C TRP A 154 -13.25 18.75 9.59
N SER A 155 -13.72 17.68 8.97
CA SER A 155 -14.29 17.71 7.60
C SER A 155 -15.76 18.05 7.56
N SER A 156 -16.44 18.14 8.72
CA SER A 156 -17.90 18.29 8.81
C SER A 156 -18.69 17.16 8.11
N THR A 157 -18.09 15.97 8.07
CA THR A 157 -18.70 14.75 7.53
C THR A 157 -19.57 14.09 8.62
N ALA A 158 -20.53 13.25 8.22
CA ALA A 158 -21.38 12.49 9.14
C ALA A 158 -20.53 11.69 10.15
N GLN A 159 -20.91 11.70 11.42
CA GLN A 159 -20.16 10.98 12.46
C GLN A 159 -20.53 9.49 12.47
N PRO A 160 -19.56 8.58 12.49
CA PRO A 160 -19.82 7.15 12.56
C PRO A 160 -20.44 6.78 13.91
N GLN A 161 -21.51 5.98 13.87
CA GLN A 161 -22.28 5.60 15.05
C GLN A 161 -22.10 4.13 15.48
N GLY A 162 -21.59 3.26 14.58
CA GLY A 162 -21.60 1.81 14.79
C GLY A 162 -20.30 1.21 15.35
N TRP A 163 -19.30 1.98 15.72
CA TRP A 163 -18.01 1.49 16.24
C TRP A 163 -18.10 0.64 17.51
N ASP A 164 -19.18 0.76 18.29
CA ASP A 164 -19.41 -0.11 19.45
C ASP A 164 -19.63 -1.58 19.05
N HIS A 165 -19.95 -1.83 17.80
CA HIS A 165 -20.15 -3.17 17.21
C HIS A 165 -18.96 -3.65 16.36
N GLN A 166 -17.80 -3.01 16.46
CA GLN A 166 -16.61 -3.39 15.71
C GLN A 166 -16.07 -4.78 16.07
N ILE A 167 -15.27 -5.35 15.20
CA ILE A 167 -14.51 -6.56 15.50
C ILE A 167 -13.70 -6.35 16.78
N GLY A 168 -13.75 -7.32 17.70
CA GLY A 168 -13.07 -7.25 18.99
C GLY A 168 -11.55 -7.28 18.88
N ASN A 169 -10.85 -6.91 19.97
CA ASN A 169 -9.39 -6.89 19.97
C ASN A 169 -8.78 -8.27 19.69
N GLU A 170 -7.92 -8.33 18.69
CA GLU A 170 -7.17 -9.53 18.32
C GLU A 170 -5.75 -9.16 17.87
N PRO A 171 -4.69 -9.84 18.37
CA PRO A 171 -3.34 -9.65 17.84
C PRO A 171 -3.23 -10.22 16.44
N THR A 172 -2.43 -9.60 15.59
CA THR A 172 -2.22 -10.03 14.21
C THR A 172 -0.76 -10.27 13.91
N LEU A 173 -0.50 -11.34 13.15
CA LEU A 173 0.79 -11.67 12.56
C LEU A 173 0.57 -12.10 11.11
N MET A 174 1.28 -11.50 10.17
CA MET A 174 1.25 -11.88 8.76
C MET A 174 2.65 -11.88 8.19
N VAL A 175 2.95 -12.86 7.36
CA VAL A 175 4.14 -12.91 6.52
C VAL A 175 3.68 -12.84 5.07
N ALA A 176 4.29 -11.97 4.28
CA ALA A 176 3.96 -11.81 2.87
C ALA A 176 5.24 -11.79 2.02
N TYR A 177 5.18 -12.43 0.87
CA TYR A 177 6.23 -12.42 -0.13
C TYR A 177 5.66 -11.99 -1.47
N GLU A 178 6.40 -11.16 -2.21
CA GLU A 178 6.07 -10.78 -3.59
C GLU A 178 7.33 -10.69 -4.43
N ARG A 179 7.24 -11.18 -5.67
CA ARG A 179 8.22 -10.99 -6.74
C ARG A 179 7.64 -10.11 -7.82
N GLN A 180 8.41 -9.12 -8.22
CA GLN A 180 8.11 -8.23 -9.34
C GLN A 180 9.21 -8.39 -10.39
N LEU A 181 8.82 -8.53 -11.66
CA LEU A 181 9.77 -8.62 -12.78
C LEU A 181 9.75 -7.31 -13.56
N ARG A 182 10.92 -6.82 -13.92
CA ARG A 182 11.04 -5.80 -14.95
C ARG A 182 11.00 -6.49 -16.32
N GLY A 183 9.77 -6.72 -16.79
CA GLY A 183 9.53 -7.50 -17.98
C GLY A 183 10.01 -6.79 -19.25
N TYR A 184 9.09 -6.22 -20.01
CA TYR A 184 9.42 -5.50 -21.23
C TYR A 184 9.67 -4.03 -20.91
N ALA A 185 10.77 -3.46 -21.42
CA ALA A 185 11.06 -2.03 -21.27
C ALA A 185 11.62 -1.49 -22.58
N GLN A 186 11.14 -0.33 -23.01
CA GLN A 186 11.66 0.39 -24.14
C GLN A 186 11.89 1.86 -23.76
N ARG A 187 13.05 2.39 -24.16
CA ARG A 187 13.44 3.77 -23.89
C ARG A 187 13.96 4.42 -25.15
N ALA A 188 13.40 5.58 -25.47
CA ALA A 188 13.87 6.40 -26.56
C ALA A 188 14.97 7.39 -26.08
N THR A 189 15.76 7.88 -27.01
CA THR A 189 16.88 8.80 -26.74
C THR A 189 16.44 10.17 -26.23
N ASP A 190 15.19 10.58 -26.46
CA ASP A 190 14.56 11.81 -25.97
C ASP A 190 14.04 11.71 -24.54
N GLY A 191 14.28 10.57 -23.88
CA GLY A 191 13.90 10.28 -22.51
C GLY A 191 12.50 9.68 -22.35
N TRP A 192 11.71 9.51 -23.41
CA TRP A 192 10.44 8.77 -23.36
C TRP A 192 10.69 7.27 -23.22
N GLY A 193 9.77 6.60 -22.50
CA GLY A 193 9.84 5.16 -22.34
C GLY A 193 8.56 4.57 -21.80
N TRP A 194 8.49 3.26 -21.87
CA TRP A 194 7.45 2.47 -21.22
C TRP A 194 8.05 1.17 -20.68
N ASP A 195 7.42 0.59 -19.69
CA ASP A 195 7.72 -0.76 -19.21
C ASP A 195 6.47 -1.47 -18.69
N LEU A 196 6.56 -2.80 -18.63
CA LEU A 196 5.56 -3.69 -18.06
C LEU A 196 6.22 -4.48 -16.93
N THR A 197 5.61 -4.43 -15.74
CA THR A 197 6.07 -5.09 -14.52
C THR A 197 5.05 -6.13 -14.08
N PRO A 198 5.15 -7.40 -14.53
CA PRO A 198 4.40 -8.49 -13.93
C PRO A 198 4.83 -8.72 -12.49
N HIS A 199 3.88 -9.13 -11.63
CA HIS A 199 4.16 -9.48 -10.26
C HIS A 199 3.28 -10.64 -9.78
N TRP A 200 3.73 -11.36 -8.77
CA TRP A 200 2.95 -12.34 -8.04
C TRP A 200 3.46 -12.46 -6.61
N GLY A 201 2.60 -12.94 -5.72
CA GLY A 201 2.94 -13.07 -4.33
C GLY A 201 1.94 -13.89 -3.55
N ALA A 202 2.22 -14.03 -2.29
CA ALA A 202 1.32 -14.65 -1.32
C ALA A 202 1.54 -14.06 0.06
N ALA A 203 0.48 -14.10 0.86
CA ALA A 203 0.53 -13.78 2.28
C ALA A 203 -0.12 -14.89 3.10
N ALA A 204 0.40 -15.13 4.30
CA ALA A 204 -0.15 -16.08 5.24
C ALA A 204 -0.15 -15.51 6.66
N GLY A 205 -1.26 -15.70 7.36
CA GLY A 205 -1.47 -15.24 8.73
C GLY A 205 -2.76 -14.47 8.91
N THR A 206 -2.87 -13.80 10.02
CA THR A 206 -3.91 -12.81 10.29
C THR A 206 -3.32 -11.41 10.08
N PRO A 207 -4.00 -10.44 9.45
CA PRO A 207 -5.42 -10.39 9.08
C PRO A 207 -5.74 -11.04 7.72
N PHE A 208 -4.74 -11.40 6.90
CA PHE A 208 -5.00 -11.91 5.56
C PHE A 208 -4.20 -13.17 5.24
N THR A 209 -4.84 -14.10 4.51
CA THR A 209 -4.18 -15.20 3.81
C THR A 209 -4.67 -15.23 2.37
N PHE A 210 -3.77 -14.99 1.41
CA PHE A 210 -4.10 -14.91 -0.02
C PHE A 210 -2.90 -15.25 -0.91
N ALA A 211 -3.18 -15.50 -2.19
CA ALA A 211 -2.21 -15.44 -3.29
C ALA A 211 -2.65 -14.37 -4.29
N ASN A 212 -1.70 -13.69 -4.91
CA ASN A 212 -2.01 -12.68 -5.92
C ASN A 212 -1.11 -12.77 -7.15
N ALA A 213 -1.62 -12.24 -8.26
CA ALA A 213 -0.85 -12.00 -9.47
C ALA A 213 -1.41 -10.79 -10.22
N GLY A 214 -0.53 -10.07 -10.91
CA GLY A 214 -0.91 -8.88 -11.64
C GLY A 214 0.20 -8.35 -12.53
N ALA A 215 -0.03 -7.16 -13.08
CA ALA A 215 0.95 -6.43 -13.87
C ALA A 215 0.67 -4.93 -13.83
N ILE A 216 1.72 -4.12 -13.95
CA ILE A 216 1.66 -2.66 -14.07
C ILE A 216 2.34 -2.26 -15.38
N LEU A 217 1.63 -1.53 -16.23
CA LEU A 217 2.15 -0.85 -17.42
C LEU A 217 2.41 0.60 -17.08
N ARG A 218 3.62 1.09 -17.37
CA ARG A 218 4.01 2.48 -17.18
C ARG A 218 4.48 3.10 -18.48
N ALA A 219 4.15 4.37 -18.71
CA ALA A 219 4.67 5.13 -19.84
C ALA A 219 4.89 6.59 -19.43
N GLY A 220 6.03 7.16 -19.83
CA GLY A 220 6.35 8.53 -19.45
C GLY A 220 7.75 8.97 -19.84
N ARG A 221 8.18 10.05 -19.23
CA ARG A 221 9.49 10.64 -19.52
C ARG A 221 10.42 10.47 -18.32
N HIS A 222 11.67 10.04 -18.62
CA HIS A 222 12.68 9.75 -17.60
C HIS A 222 12.16 8.81 -16.51
N LEU A 223 11.57 7.69 -16.95
CA LEU A 223 11.05 6.66 -16.05
C LEU A 223 12.11 6.30 -14.99
N PRO A 224 11.78 6.44 -13.70
CA PRO A 224 12.72 6.08 -12.64
C PRO A 224 12.97 4.57 -12.61
N GLY A 225 14.10 4.17 -12.02
CA GLY A 225 14.42 2.77 -11.75
C GLY A 225 13.64 2.27 -10.53
N ASP A 226 12.32 2.11 -10.65
CA ASP A 226 11.45 1.53 -9.64
C ASP A 226 10.51 0.48 -10.26
N TYR A 227 9.63 -0.12 -9.45
CA TYR A 227 8.69 -1.16 -9.85
C TYR A 227 7.23 -0.70 -9.72
N GLY A 228 6.99 0.59 -9.89
CA GLY A 228 5.67 1.21 -9.77
C GLY A 228 5.43 1.89 -8.42
N PRO A 229 4.27 2.57 -8.28
CA PRO A 229 3.96 3.33 -7.07
C PRO A 229 3.70 2.39 -5.88
N PRO A 230 4.18 2.74 -4.68
CA PRO A 230 3.80 2.04 -3.47
C PRO A 230 2.33 2.29 -3.13
N ARG A 231 1.69 1.31 -2.47
CA ARG A 231 0.31 1.40 -1.99
C ARG A 231 0.13 0.69 -0.65
N ILE A 232 -0.91 1.13 0.10
CA ILE A 232 -1.39 0.42 1.29
C ILE A 232 -2.35 -0.66 0.80
N ARG A 233 -1.88 -1.89 0.72
CA ARG A 233 -2.74 -3.04 0.44
C ARG A 233 -2.23 -4.27 1.16
N PRO A 234 -3.05 -5.33 1.21
CA PRO A 234 -2.55 -6.61 1.70
C PRO A 234 -1.33 -7.09 0.91
N ALA A 235 -1.30 -6.84 -0.41
CA ALA A 235 -0.17 -7.18 -1.27
C ALA A 235 0.92 -6.09 -1.27
N LEU A 236 2.16 -6.50 -1.51
CA LEU A 236 3.37 -5.67 -1.41
C LEU A 236 3.75 -5.00 -2.74
N SER A 237 2.83 -4.43 -3.49
CA SER A 237 3.18 -3.86 -4.79
C SER A 237 3.91 -2.53 -4.74
N GLY A 238 4.71 -2.27 -5.77
CA GLY A 238 5.46 -1.03 -5.97
C GLY A 238 6.77 -0.97 -5.17
N SER A 239 7.54 0.09 -5.39
CA SER A 239 8.81 0.35 -4.71
C SER A 239 8.70 1.57 -3.82
N HIS A 240 9.21 1.47 -2.60
CA HIS A 240 9.32 2.62 -1.69
C HIS A 240 10.50 3.54 -2.05
N THR A 241 11.53 3.01 -2.72
CA THR A 241 12.66 3.79 -3.24
C THR A 241 12.60 3.85 -4.76
N PHE A 242 13.29 4.82 -5.35
CA PHE A 242 13.40 4.97 -6.79
C PHE A 242 14.79 5.48 -7.18
N GLU A 243 15.28 5.10 -8.34
CA GLU A 243 16.46 5.69 -8.96
C GLU A 243 16.04 6.77 -9.95
N ALA A 244 16.31 8.03 -9.62
CA ALA A 244 16.08 9.12 -10.55
C ALA A 244 17.10 9.05 -11.71
N ARG A 245 16.62 8.93 -12.93
CA ARG A 245 17.48 8.91 -14.15
C ARG A 245 17.67 10.27 -14.78
N ALA A 246 17.01 11.27 -14.23
CA ALA A 246 17.13 12.67 -14.58
C ALA A 246 16.70 13.52 -13.37
N PRO A 247 17.05 14.83 -13.33
CA PRO A 247 16.64 15.72 -12.24
C PRO A 247 15.12 15.80 -12.04
N ALA A 248 14.34 15.55 -13.09
CA ALA A 248 12.89 15.47 -13.03
C ALA A 248 12.36 14.47 -14.07
N GLY A 249 11.26 13.83 -13.74
CA GLY A 249 10.58 12.90 -14.62
C GLY A 249 9.21 12.52 -14.09
N GLY A 250 8.51 11.67 -14.84
CA GLY A 250 7.21 11.20 -14.43
C GLY A 250 6.60 10.25 -15.43
N TYR A 251 5.57 9.55 -14.99
CA TYR A 251 4.85 8.59 -15.81
C TYR A 251 3.37 8.52 -15.43
N ALA A 252 2.57 8.14 -16.41
CA ALA A 252 1.25 7.58 -16.18
C ALA A 252 1.35 6.05 -16.13
N PHE A 253 0.44 5.41 -15.42
CA PHE A 253 0.41 3.95 -15.33
C PHE A 253 -1.02 3.42 -15.28
N ALA A 254 -1.15 2.16 -15.67
CA ALA A 254 -2.34 1.36 -15.44
C ALA A 254 -1.92 -0.03 -14.97
N GLY A 255 -2.69 -0.63 -14.06
CA GLY A 255 -2.38 -1.92 -13.50
C GLY A 255 -3.61 -2.78 -13.29
N ILE A 256 -3.40 -4.07 -13.27
CA ILE A 256 -4.38 -5.09 -12.89
C ILE A 256 -3.76 -5.97 -11.82
N ASP A 257 -4.56 -6.34 -10.82
CA ASP A 257 -4.19 -7.32 -9.79
C ASP A 257 -5.38 -8.22 -9.49
N THR A 258 -5.12 -9.48 -9.25
CA THR A 258 -6.14 -10.45 -8.84
C THR A 258 -5.65 -11.20 -7.62
N ARG A 259 -6.49 -11.31 -6.60
CA ARG A 259 -6.22 -12.02 -5.36
C ARG A 259 -7.18 -13.19 -5.18
N LEU A 260 -6.61 -14.35 -4.86
CA LEU A 260 -7.36 -15.50 -4.32
C LEU A 260 -7.31 -15.40 -2.79
N MET A 261 -8.42 -14.94 -2.18
CA MET A 261 -8.55 -14.70 -0.75
C MET A 261 -8.96 -15.99 -0.03
N LEU A 262 -8.03 -16.60 0.70
CA LEU A 262 -8.31 -17.78 1.54
C LEU A 262 -8.88 -17.36 2.88
N TYR A 263 -8.38 -16.26 3.47
CA TYR A 263 -8.86 -15.69 4.71
C TYR A 263 -8.72 -14.16 4.70
N ASP A 264 -9.77 -13.49 5.20
CA ASP A 264 -9.82 -12.04 5.41
C ASP A 264 -10.52 -11.78 6.75
N LEU A 265 -9.77 -11.40 7.77
CA LEU A 265 -10.29 -11.15 9.12
C LEU A 265 -11.44 -10.13 9.14
N PHE A 266 -11.40 -9.15 8.23
CA PHE A 266 -12.37 -8.06 8.17
C PHE A 266 -13.69 -8.46 7.51
N LEU A 267 -13.77 -9.67 6.93
CA LEU A 267 -14.95 -10.24 6.31
C LEU A 267 -15.33 -11.59 6.94
N ASP A 268 -14.35 -12.49 7.13
CA ASP A 268 -14.58 -13.82 7.72
C ASP A 268 -14.77 -13.77 9.25
N GLY A 269 -14.40 -12.61 9.88
CA GLY A 269 -14.41 -12.45 11.33
C GLY A 269 -13.11 -12.89 12.02
N PRO A 270 -13.02 -12.71 13.35
CA PRO A 270 -11.80 -12.97 14.13
C PRO A 270 -11.48 -14.48 14.25
N VAL A 271 -10.19 -14.82 14.43
CA VAL A 271 -9.71 -16.21 14.56
C VAL A 271 -9.92 -16.78 15.97
N PHE A 272 -9.70 -15.95 17.00
CA PHE A 272 -9.60 -16.42 18.40
C PHE A 272 -10.90 -16.27 19.21
N ARG A 273 -11.98 -15.77 18.58
CA ARG A 273 -13.29 -15.55 19.19
C ARG A 273 -14.40 -15.51 18.16
N ASP A 274 -15.64 -15.63 18.58
CA ASP A 274 -16.78 -15.32 17.73
C ASP A 274 -16.88 -13.82 17.49
N GLY A 275 -17.28 -13.40 16.30
CA GLY A 275 -17.44 -12.00 15.92
C GLY A 275 -18.28 -11.84 14.66
N PRO A 276 -18.57 -10.58 14.27
CA PRO A 276 -19.31 -10.31 13.05
C PRO A 276 -18.52 -10.75 11.81
N SER A 277 -19.21 -11.29 10.83
CA SER A 277 -18.64 -11.77 9.57
C SER A 277 -19.67 -11.71 8.45
N VAL A 278 -19.19 -11.74 7.21
CA VAL A 278 -20.00 -11.79 5.99
C VAL A 278 -19.44 -12.82 5.01
N ASP A 279 -20.23 -13.23 4.03
CA ASP A 279 -19.82 -14.18 2.99
C ASP A 279 -18.88 -13.51 1.99
N LYS A 280 -17.56 -13.70 2.18
CA LYS A 280 -16.58 -13.12 1.27
C LYS A 280 -16.54 -13.79 -0.10
N HIS A 281 -16.16 -13.03 -1.11
CA HIS A 281 -15.81 -13.57 -2.42
C HIS A 281 -14.37 -14.12 -2.40
N PRO A 282 -14.15 -15.33 -2.92
CA PRO A 282 -12.82 -15.94 -2.90
C PRO A 282 -11.85 -15.27 -3.90
N VAL A 283 -12.36 -14.57 -4.89
CA VAL A 283 -11.54 -13.88 -5.91
C VAL A 283 -11.90 -12.41 -5.93
N VAL A 284 -10.88 -11.57 -5.72
CA VAL A 284 -10.98 -10.11 -5.75
C VAL A 284 -10.04 -9.56 -6.82
N GLY A 285 -10.62 -8.83 -7.79
CA GLY A 285 -9.87 -8.14 -8.83
C GLY A 285 -9.75 -6.65 -8.55
N GLU A 286 -8.62 -6.06 -8.94
CA GLU A 286 -8.39 -4.62 -8.92
C GLU A 286 -7.90 -4.13 -10.27
N LEU A 287 -8.43 -2.99 -10.70
CA LEU A 287 -7.84 -2.14 -11.73
C LEU A 287 -7.28 -0.89 -11.06
N THR A 288 -6.15 -0.41 -11.52
CA THR A 288 -5.53 0.80 -11.04
C THR A 288 -5.10 1.69 -12.19
N ALA A 289 -5.20 3.00 -12.02
CA ALA A 289 -4.61 3.95 -12.94
C ALA A 289 -4.14 5.18 -12.17
N GLY A 290 -3.13 5.88 -12.68
CA GLY A 290 -2.62 7.04 -11.99
C GLY A 290 -1.40 7.65 -12.65
N PHE A 291 -0.74 8.51 -11.89
CA PHE A 291 0.47 9.19 -12.33
C PHE A 291 1.46 9.38 -11.18
N VAL A 292 2.72 9.45 -11.54
CA VAL A 292 3.84 9.68 -10.62
C VAL A 292 4.76 10.73 -11.21
N PHE A 293 5.22 11.66 -10.37
CA PHE A 293 6.25 12.64 -10.70
C PHE A 293 7.38 12.57 -9.70
N HIS A 294 8.60 12.83 -10.16
CA HIS A 294 9.74 13.02 -9.29
C HIS A 294 10.54 14.26 -9.70
N VAL A 295 11.08 14.93 -8.68
CA VAL A 295 12.04 16.05 -8.83
C VAL A 295 13.10 15.87 -7.75
N GLY A 296 14.36 15.68 -8.18
CA GLY A 296 15.43 15.33 -7.24
C GLY A 296 15.08 14.07 -6.45
N GLY A 297 15.28 14.11 -5.13
CA GLY A 297 14.95 13.03 -4.21
C GLY A 297 13.47 12.95 -3.79
N VAL A 298 12.58 13.79 -4.31
CA VAL A 298 11.15 13.79 -3.97
C VAL A 298 10.35 13.12 -5.08
N ARG A 299 9.48 12.18 -4.71
CA ARG A 299 8.51 11.52 -5.60
C ARG A 299 7.12 11.65 -5.01
N LEU A 300 6.17 12.08 -5.84
CA LEU A 300 4.75 12.19 -5.51
C LEU A 300 3.93 11.43 -6.53
N GLY A 301 2.84 10.83 -6.10
CA GLY A 301 1.94 10.17 -7.03
C GLY A 301 0.52 10.02 -6.50
N TYR A 302 -0.36 9.79 -7.44
CA TYR A 302 -1.77 9.49 -7.22
C TYR A 302 -2.12 8.19 -7.95
N THR A 303 -2.88 7.34 -7.28
CA THR A 303 -3.46 6.12 -7.84
C THR A 303 -4.95 6.12 -7.59
N HIS A 304 -5.74 5.92 -8.62
CA HIS A 304 -7.16 5.60 -8.51
C HIS A 304 -7.35 4.08 -8.63
N VAL A 305 -8.20 3.51 -7.79
CA VAL A 305 -8.43 2.07 -7.65
C VAL A 305 -9.89 1.75 -7.85
N TRP A 306 -10.15 0.75 -8.70
CA TRP A 306 -11.44 0.09 -8.86
C TRP A 306 -11.30 -1.35 -8.40
N ARG A 307 -11.99 -1.72 -7.32
CA ARG A 307 -11.96 -3.06 -6.73
C ARG A 307 -13.29 -3.76 -6.95
N SER A 308 -13.25 -5.00 -7.43
CA SER A 308 -14.44 -5.83 -7.51
C SER A 308 -15.07 -6.05 -6.12
N ARG A 309 -16.32 -6.50 -6.07
CA ARG A 309 -16.96 -6.82 -4.80
C ARG A 309 -16.14 -7.83 -4.01
N GLU A 310 -16.05 -7.59 -2.72
CA GLU A 310 -15.30 -8.42 -1.77
C GLU A 310 -16.21 -9.41 -1.03
N PHE A 311 -17.54 -9.12 -0.93
CA PHE A 311 -18.50 -9.97 -0.22
C PHE A 311 -19.90 -9.89 -0.85
N SER A 312 -20.78 -10.82 -0.49
CA SER A 312 -22.08 -11.01 -1.14
C SER A 312 -23.08 -9.88 -0.87
N GLY A 313 -23.07 -9.28 0.32
CA GLY A 313 -23.93 -8.16 0.72
C GLY A 313 -23.52 -6.80 0.14
N GLN A 314 -22.31 -6.69 -0.38
CA GLN A 314 -21.78 -5.42 -0.90
C GLN A 314 -22.63 -4.88 -2.06
N ALA A 315 -22.90 -3.57 -2.06
CA ALA A 315 -23.64 -2.89 -3.12
C ALA A 315 -23.07 -3.21 -4.50
N LYS A 316 -23.91 -3.16 -5.52
CA LYS A 316 -23.49 -3.42 -6.90
C LYS A 316 -22.52 -2.33 -7.38
N GLY A 317 -21.48 -2.77 -8.06
CA GLY A 317 -20.43 -1.91 -8.60
C GLY A 317 -19.06 -2.28 -8.03
N ALA A 318 -18.03 -1.59 -8.50
CA ALA A 318 -16.70 -1.65 -7.92
C ALA A 318 -16.65 -0.73 -6.69
N ALA A 319 -15.89 -1.11 -5.66
CA ALA A 319 -15.48 -0.16 -4.64
C ALA A 319 -14.38 0.72 -5.23
N GLU A 320 -14.46 2.03 -5.02
CA GLU A 320 -13.52 2.98 -5.58
C GLU A 320 -12.85 3.77 -4.46
N PHE A 321 -11.55 3.99 -4.59
CA PHE A 321 -10.81 4.85 -3.68
C PHE A 321 -9.55 5.39 -4.35
N GLY A 322 -9.00 6.47 -3.78
CA GLY A 322 -7.74 7.04 -4.23
C GLY A 322 -6.62 6.83 -3.22
N SER A 323 -5.41 6.78 -3.73
CA SER A 323 -4.17 6.65 -2.96
C SER A 323 -3.20 7.77 -3.33
N LEU A 324 -2.75 8.53 -2.35
CA LEU A 324 -1.66 9.48 -2.46
C LEU A 324 -0.41 8.89 -1.85
N HIS A 325 0.72 9.04 -2.51
CA HIS A 325 2.00 8.67 -1.93
C HIS A 325 3.02 9.79 -2.11
N ALA A 326 3.88 9.92 -1.10
CA ALA A 326 5.04 10.79 -1.13
C ALA A 326 6.26 10.00 -0.64
N THR A 327 7.38 10.18 -1.33
CA THR A 327 8.68 9.62 -0.93
C THR A 327 9.70 10.75 -0.94
N TRP A 328 10.51 10.84 0.11
CA TRP A 328 11.65 11.74 0.18
C TRP A 328 12.91 10.94 0.47
N GLN A 329 13.85 10.99 -0.46
CA GLN A 329 15.17 10.35 -0.38
C GLN A 329 16.25 11.37 0.01
N PHE A 330 17.18 10.99 0.92
CA PHE A 330 18.21 11.88 1.47
C PHE A 330 19.47 11.11 1.89
#